data_b7ba77fbf85964da24babc4aa6843b65
#
_entry.id   b7ba77fbf85964da24babc4aa6843b65
#
_cell.length_a   1.000
_cell.length_b   1.000
_cell.length_c   1.000
_cell.angle_alpha   90.00
_cell.angle_beta   90.00
_cell.angle_gamma   90.00
#
_symmetry.space_group_name_H-M   'P 1'
#
loop_
_entity.id
_entity.type
_entity.pdbx_description
1 polymer ?
#
loop_
_entity_poly.entity_id
_entity_poly.type
_entity_poly.pdbx_seq_one_letter_code
_entity_poly.pdbx_strand_id
1 'polypeptide(L)'
;MSSHKENHMPTNIKITELTKFLNRCFQAMGVSNENASIITQHLVDAEMRGIYSHGINRLGWYLDLFRAGELEPTAVPSVKKLSGNTITVDGNGGIGIVAMDSAVSQLIEMTAENLISMAGVTNCGHTGRLGAYAEQAAKTGCF
;
A
#
# COMPACT_ATOMS: atom_id res chain seq x y z
N MET A 1 -22.18 -22.82 -29.10
CA MET A 1 -21.29 -22.49 -28.00
C MET A 1 -21.98 -21.46 -27.13
N SER A 2 -22.59 -21.94 -26.03
CA SER A 2 -23.38 -21.12 -25.12
C SER A 2 -22.44 -20.46 -24.09
N SER A 3 -22.28 -19.15 -24.16
CA SER A 3 -21.57 -18.40 -23.15
C SER A 3 -22.45 -18.33 -21.89
N HIS A 4 -22.12 -19.12 -20.88
CA HIS A 4 -22.68 -18.92 -19.55
C HIS A 4 -22.15 -17.57 -19.03
N LYS A 5 -22.98 -16.52 -19.14
CA LYS A 5 -22.82 -15.32 -18.31
C LYS A 5 -23.20 -15.75 -16.89
N GLU A 6 -22.21 -16.08 -16.07
CA GLU A 6 -22.43 -16.16 -14.64
C GLU A 6 -22.91 -14.79 -14.16
N ASN A 7 -24.14 -14.79 -13.69
CA ASN A 7 -24.78 -13.61 -13.14
C ASN A 7 -24.17 -13.38 -11.74
N HIS A 8 -23.02 -12.71 -11.70
CA HIS A 8 -22.37 -12.34 -10.44
C HIS A 8 -23.24 -11.28 -9.76
N MET A 9 -24.11 -11.74 -8.86
CA MET A 9 -24.79 -10.84 -7.93
C MET A 9 -23.76 -10.20 -7.01
N PRO A 10 -23.77 -8.87 -6.82
CA PRO A 10 -22.85 -8.21 -5.92
C PRO A 10 -23.04 -8.77 -4.50
N THR A 11 -21.98 -9.33 -3.95
CA THR A 11 -21.99 -9.86 -2.60
C THR A 11 -21.58 -8.76 -1.63
N ASN A 12 -22.49 -8.32 -0.77
CA ASN A 12 -22.18 -7.35 0.28
C ASN A 12 -21.42 -8.03 1.40
N ILE A 13 -20.17 -7.60 1.62
CA ILE A 13 -19.30 -8.08 2.70
C ILE A 13 -19.13 -6.93 3.71
N LYS A 14 -19.17 -7.25 5.00
CA LYS A 14 -18.85 -6.26 6.03
C LYS A 14 -17.37 -5.85 5.93
N ILE A 15 -17.09 -4.56 5.98
CA ILE A 15 -15.73 -4.00 5.89
C ILE A 15 -14.80 -4.66 6.91
N THR A 16 -15.28 -4.88 8.14
CA THR A 16 -14.49 -5.51 9.20
C THR A 16 -14.11 -6.97 8.87
N GLU A 17 -14.95 -7.70 8.19
CA GLU A 17 -14.68 -9.09 7.77
C GLU A 17 -13.70 -9.10 6.58
N LEU A 18 -13.90 -8.21 5.62
CA LEU A 18 -12.99 -8.04 4.49
C LEU A 18 -11.58 -7.66 4.97
N THR A 19 -11.48 -6.68 5.88
CA THR A 19 -10.20 -6.26 6.47
C THR A 19 -9.48 -7.43 7.15
N LYS A 20 -10.18 -8.21 7.97
CA LYS A 20 -9.61 -9.40 8.62
C LYS A 20 -9.15 -10.45 7.61
N PHE A 21 -9.94 -10.68 6.57
CA PHE A 21 -9.60 -11.64 5.52
C PHE A 21 -8.32 -11.22 4.78
N LEU A 22 -8.23 -9.97 4.31
CA LEU A 22 -7.06 -9.46 3.60
C LEU A 22 -5.80 -9.52 4.45
N ASN A 23 -5.87 -9.08 5.73
CA ASN A 23 -4.75 -9.17 6.65
C ASN A 23 -4.22 -10.61 6.77
N ARG A 24 -5.13 -11.57 6.96
CA ARG A 24 -4.75 -12.99 7.05
C ARG A 24 -4.11 -13.52 5.77
N CYS A 25 -4.58 -13.07 4.60
CA CYS A 25 -3.99 -13.47 3.32
C CYS A 25 -2.54 -12.99 3.21
N PHE A 26 -2.25 -11.72 3.51
CA PHE A 26 -0.90 -11.18 3.46
C PHE A 26 0.02 -11.82 4.50
N GLN A 27 -0.47 -12.02 5.73
CA GLN A 27 0.30 -12.70 6.79
C GLN A 27 0.64 -14.15 6.42
N ALA A 28 -0.29 -14.88 5.79
CA ALA A 28 -0.04 -16.24 5.33
C ALA A 28 1.04 -16.32 4.24
N MET A 29 1.34 -15.21 3.56
CA MET A 29 2.44 -15.09 2.59
C MET A 29 3.75 -14.60 3.23
N GLY A 30 3.81 -14.39 4.55
CA GLY A 30 5.00 -13.96 5.27
C GLY A 30 5.10 -12.46 5.51
N VAL A 31 4.10 -11.67 5.09
CA VAL A 31 4.07 -10.22 5.39
C VAL A 31 3.86 -10.00 6.88
N SER A 32 4.62 -9.09 7.49
CA SER A 32 4.47 -8.75 8.91
C SER A 32 3.06 -8.22 9.23
N ASN A 33 2.64 -8.32 10.49
CA ASN A 33 1.34 -7.80 10.95
C ASN A 33 1.15 -6.31 10.60
N GLU A 34 2.19 -5.51 10.80
CA GLU A 34 2.19 -4.08 10.56
C GLU A 34 2.02 -3.77 9.06
N ASN A 35 2.88 -4.35 8.22
CA ASN A 35 2.82 -4.15 6.78
C ASN A 35 1.52 -4.69 6.17
N ALA A 36 1.03 -5.85 6.64
CA ALA A 36 -0.26 -6.39 6.22
C ALA A 36 -1.41 -5.43 6.54
N SER A 37 -1.36 -4.77 7.70
CA SER A 37 -2.36 -3.76 8.07
C SER A 37 -2.32 -2.54 7.14
N ILE A 38 -1.13 -2.00 6.85
CA ILE A 38 -0.94 -0.87 5.93
C ILE A 38 -1.50 -1.21 4.54
N ILE A 39 -1.10 -2.35 3.99
CA ILE A 39 -1.56 -2.80 2.66
C ILE A 39 -3.08 -2.98 2.65
N THR A 40 -3.61 -3.67 3.64
CA THR A 40 -5.05 -3.95 3.74
C THR A 40 -5.88 -2.67 3.83
N GLN A 41 -5.49 -1.73 4.69
CA GLN A 41 -6.19 -0.45 4.84
C GLN A 41 -6.20 0.32 3.52
N HIS A 42 -5.08 0.34 2.79
CA HIS A 42 -4.98 0.99 1.50
C HIS A 42 -5.93 0.38 0.45
N LEU A 43 -5.99 -0.98 0.37
CA LEU A 43 -6.86 -1.67 -0.57
C LEU A 43 -8.35 -1.51 -0.23
N VAL A 44 -8.70 -1.57 1.05
CA VAL A 44 -10.07 -1.37 1.53
C VAL A 44 -10.52 0.07 1.30
N ASP A 45 -9.67 1.06 1.56
CA ASP A 45 -9.98 2.47 1.27
C ASP A 45 -10.25 2.70 -0.22
N ALA A 46 -9.43 2.12 -1.10
CA ALA A 46 -9.64 2.20 -2.55
C ALA A 46 -10.97 1.54 -2.97
N GLU A 47 -11.31 0.38 -2.40
CA GLU A 47 -12.57 -0.32 -2.66
C GLU A 47 -13.78 0.52 -2.23
N MET A 48 -13.74 1.08 -1.02
CA MET A 48 -14.82 1.94 -0.48
C MET A 48 -15.05 3.20 -1.30
N ARG A 49 -14.04 3.67 -2.01
CA ARG A 49 -14.13 4.83 -2.92
C ARG A 49 -14.55 4.47 -4.33
N GLY A 50 -14.83 3.19 -4.62
CA GLY A 50 -15.16 2.72 -5.96
C GLY A 50 -13.96 2.66 -6.92
N ILE A 51 -12.72 2.72 -6.39
CA ILE A 51 -11.48 2.64 -7.18
C ILE A 51 -11.02 1.17 -7.23
N TYR A 52 -11.84 0.33 -7.79
CA TYR A 52 -11.67 -1.13 -7.81
C TYR A 52 -10.36 -1.61 -8.45
N SER A 53 -9.80 -0.84 -9.38
CA SER A 53 -8.50 -1.15 -10.00
C SER A 53 -7.33 -1.12 -9.01
N HIS A 54 -7.49 -0.47 -7.86
CA HIS A 54 -6.52 -0.35 -6.78
C HIS A 54 -7.03 -0.92 -5.45
N GLY A 55 -8.21 -1.57 -5.47
CA GLY A 55 -8.87 -2.20 -4.35
C GLY A 55 -8.52 -3.70 -4.21
N ILE A 56 -9.48 -4.47 -3.70
CA ILE A 56 -9.31 -5.88 -3.38
C ILE A 56 -8.96 -6.77 -4.58
N ASN A 57 -9.28 -6.33 -5.80
CA ASN A 57 -8.87 -7.02 -7.02
C ASN A 57 -7.35 -7.18 -7.15
N ARG A 58 -6.56 -6.38 -6.41
CA ARG A 58 -5.10 -6.49 -6.41
C ARG A 58 -4.58 -7.64 -5.55
N LEU A 59 -5.37 -8.20 -4.64
CA LEU A 59 -4.93 -9.29 -3.77
C LEU A 59 -4.33 -10.46 -4.55
N GLY A 60 -5.08 -11.01 -5.51
CA GLY A 60 -4.62 -12.15 -6.31
C GLY A 60 -3.29 -11.86 -7.01
N TRP A 61 -3.19 -10.69 -7.64
CA TRP A 61 -1.97 -10.27 -8.31
C TRP A 61 -0.76 -10.14 -7.37
N TYR A 62 -0.92 -9.55 -6.18
CA TYR A 62 0.18 -9.50 -5.20
C TYR A 62 0.61 -10.88 -4.73
N LEU A 63 -0.35 -11.79 -4.49
CA LEU A 63 -0.03 -13.16 -4.09
C LEU A 63 0.74 -13.91 -5.19
N ASP A 64 0.41 -13.66 -6.45
CA ASP A 64 1.13 -14.26 -7.58
C ASP A 64 2.56 -13.70 -7.71
N LEU A 65 2.77 -12.39 -7.51
CA LEU A 65 4.09 -11.77 -7.49
C LEU A 65 4.97 -12.33 -6.36
N PHE A 66 4.41 -12.55 -5.17
CA PHE A 66 5.12 -13.19 -4.06
C PHE A 66 5.52 -14.64 -4.40
N ARG A 67 4.62 -15.42 -4.99
CA ARG A 67 4.91 -16.80 -5.40
C ARG A 67 5.95 -16.88 -6.49
N ALA A 68 5.97 -15.90 -7.38
CA ALA A 68 6.96 -15.80 -8.46
C ALA A 68 8.34 -15.31 -7.97
N GLY A 69 8.44 -14.82 -6.74
CA GLY A 69 9.66 -14.20 -6.20
C GLY A 69 9.97 -12.82 -6.81
N GLU A 70 8.98 -12.19 -7.43
CA GLU A 70 9.10 -10.84 -7.99
C GLU A 70 8.93 -9.74 -6.93
N LEU A 71 8.29 -10.07 -5.81
CA LEU A 71 8.20 -9.23 -4.61
C LEU A 71 8.63 -10.02 -3.39
N GLU A 72 9.29 -9.32 -2.45
CA GLU A 72 9.72 -9.86 -1.16
C GLU A 72 8.64 -9.60 -0.08
N PRO A 73 7.91 -10.63 0.39
CA PRO A 73 6.84 -10.43 1.37
C PRO A 73 7.34 -9.97 2.74
N THR A 74 8.59 -10.34 3.11
CA THR A 74 9.19 -9.98 4.40
C THR A 74 9.90 -8.65 4.37
N ALA A 75 9.89 -7.93 3.22
CA ALA A 75 10.59 -6.68 3.05
C ALA A 75 10.15 -5.61 4.07
N VAL A 76 11.12 -4.96 4.67
CA VAL A 76 10.93 -3.79 5.52
C VAL A 76 11.64 -2.62 4.83
N PRO A 77 10.94 -1.53 4.51
CA PRO A 77 11.56 -0.36 3.92
C PRO A 77 12.67 0.21 4.80
N SER A 78 13.74 0.68 4.18
CA SER A 78 14.84 1.37 4.86
C SER A 78 14.90 2.84 4.44
N VAL A 79 15.05 3.74 5.41
CA VAL A 79 15.07 5.19 5.19
C VAL A 79 16.51 5.69 5.37
N LYS A 80 16.99 6.48 4.40
CA LYS A 80 18.28 7.13 4.44
C LYS A 80 18.11 8.64 4.28
N LYS A 81 18.59 9.40 5.25
CA LYS A 81 18.64 10.87 5.18
C LYS A 81 19.79 11.29 4.26
N LEU A 82 19.49 12.14 3.28
CA LEU A 82 20.47 12.72 2.36
C LEU A 82 20.86 14.14 2.76
N SER A 83 19.89 14.92 3.24
CA SER A 83 20.08 16.29 3.71
C SER A 83 19.05 16.63 4.80
N GLY A 84 19.01 17.89 5.26
CA GLY A 84 18.04 18.36 6.26
C GLY A 84 16.59 18.10 5.86
N ASN A 85 16.27 18.21 4.59
CA ASN A 85 14.89 18.13 4.04
C ASN A 85 14.70 17.04 2.96
N THR A 86 15.67 16.15 2.76
CA THR A 86 15.62 15.13 1.69
C THR A 86 15.99 13.75 2.23
N ILE A 87 15.16 12.74 1.91
CA ILE A 87 15.40 11.33 2.23
C ILE A 87 15.31 10.45 1.00
N THR A 88 15.83 9.24 1.09
CA THR A 88 15.50 8.13 0.20
C THR A 88 14.91 6.99 1.01
N VAL A 89 13.94 6.30 0.42
CA VAL A 89 13.34 5.08 0.96
C VAL A 89 13.58 3.96 -0.03
N ASP A 90 14.28 2.94 0.41
CA ASP A 90 14.45 1.69 -0.32
C ASP A 90 13.37 0.72 0.15
N GLY A 91 12.52 0.26 -0.75
CA GLY A 91 11.44 -0.68 -0.44
C GLY A 91 11.91 -2.13 -0.29
N ASN A 92 13.22 -2.40 -0.48
CA ASN A 92 13.84 -3.72 -0.34
C ASN A 92 13.11 -4.82 -1.13
N GLY A 93 12.57 -4.48 -2.30
CA GLY A 93 11.83 -5.41 -3.16
C GLY A 93 10.41 -5.72 -2.72
N GLY A 94 9.89 -5.05 -1.69
CA GLY A 94 8.54 -5.27 -1.17
C GLY A 94 7.43 -4.55 -1.92
N ILE A 95 6.20 -4.64 -1.41
CA ILE A 95 5.04 -3.90 -1.94
C ILE A 95 5.25 -2.39 -1.74
N GLY A 96 5.11 -1.63 -2.83
CA GLY A 96 5.34 -0.19 -2.83
C GLY A 96 4.41 0.61 -1.93
N ILE A 97 3.23 0.09 -1.57
CA ILE A 97 2.33 0.72 -0.59
C ILE A 97 3.03 0.95 0.74
N VAL A 98 3.80 -0.02 1.23
CA VAL A 98 4.53 0.08 2.51
C VAL A 98 5.67 1.08 2.42
N ALA A 99 6.42 1.06 1.32
CA ALA A 99 7.51 2.01 1.08
C ALA A 99 7.02 3.46 0.99
N MET A 100 5.89 3.67 0.31
CA MET A 100 5.26 4.99 0.20
C MET A 100 4.68 5.48 1.52
N ASP A 101 4.04 4.60 2.31
CA ASP A 101 3.53 4.95 3.64
C ASP A 101 4.67 5.40 4.56
N SER A 102 5.77 4.65 4.56
CA SER A 102 7.01 5.03 5.28
C SER A 102 7.55 6.38 4.83
N ALA A 103 7.62 6.62 3.50
CA ALA A 103 8.12 7.86 2.95
C ALA A 103 7.26 9.06 3.37
N VAL A 104 5.94 8.96 3.22
CA VAL A 104 5.01 10.05 3.53
C VAL A 104 4.98 10.35 5.03
N SER A 105 5.00 9.33 5.87
CA SER A 105 5.08 9.51 7.33
C SER A 105 6.34 10.29 7.74
N GLN A 106 7.50 9.93 7.19
CA GLN A 106 8.75 10.65 7.43
C GLN A 106 8.72 12.09 6.89
N LEU A 107 8.14 12.30 5.69
CA LEU A 107 8.00 13.65 5.14
C LEU A 107 7.13 14.55 6.01
N ILE A 108 6.00 14.03 6.53
CA ILE A 108 5.13 14.76 7.45
C ILE A 108 5.89 15.19 8.71
N GLU A 109 6.67 14.30 9.31
CA GLU A 109 7.50 14.63 10.46
C GLU A 109 8.54 15.71 10.14
N MET A 110 9.17 15.62 8.98
CA MET A 110 10.18 16.60 8.55
C MET A 110 9.61 17.99 8.26
N THR A 111 8.33 18.11 7.92
CA THR A 111 7.70 19.44 7.68
C THR A 111 7.56 20.27 8.93
N ALA A 112 7.70 19.70 10.12
CA ALA A 112 7.75 20.46 11.36
C ALA A 112 8.93 21.44 11.42
N GLU A 113 10.03 21.12 10.72
CA GLU A 113 11.26 21.90 10.70
C GLU A 113 11.61 22.49 9.31
N ASN A 114 10.89 22.05 8.26
CA ASN A 114 11.19 22.42 6.88
C ASN A 114 9.94 22.84 6.13
N LEU A 115 10.02 23.92 5.37
CA LEU A 115 8.92 24.38 4.50
C LEU A 115 8.63 23.42 3.35
N ILE A 116 9.67 22.73 2.87
CA ILE A 116 9.59 21.75 1.78
C ILE A 116 10.47 20.56 2.17
N SER A 117 9.91 19.36 2.03
CA SER A 117 10.66 18.11 2.20
C SER A 117 10.42 17.18 1.02
N MET A 118 11.41 16.37 0.69
CA MET A 118 11.41 15.48 -0.47
C MET A 118 11.83 14.06 -0.11
N ALA A 119 11.17 13.07 -0.73
CA ALA A 119 11.58 11.66 -0.66
C ALA A 119 11.69 11.06 -2.06
N GLY A 120 12.79 10.35 -2.32
CA GLY A 120 12.88 9.40 -3.43
C GLY A 120 12.54 8.00 -2.93
N VAL A 121 11.59 7.31 -3.58
CA VAL A 121 11.23 5.91 -3.25
C VAL A 121 11.70 5.01 -4.36
N THR A 122 12.42 3.95 -4.03
CA THR A 122 13.06 3.04 -4.98
C THR A 122 12.90 1.58 -4.57
N ASN A 123 13.23 0.67 -5.48
CA ASN A 123 13.30 -0.77 -5.22
C ASN A 123 12.04 -1.30 -4.51
N CYS A 124 10.89 -1.00 -5.08
CA CYS A 124 9.60 -1.48 -4.58
C CYS A 124 8.65 -1.77 -5.76
N GLY A 125 7.65 -2.60 -5.50
CA GLY A 125 6.58 -2.88 -6.45
C GLY A 125 5.54 -1.76 -6.50
N HIS A 126 4.34 -2.12 -6.90
CA HIS A 126 3.22 -1.22 -7.09
C HIS A 126 2.87 -0.42 -5.81
N THR A 127 2.73 0.88 -5.98
CA THR A 127 2.55 1.84 -4.88
C THR A 127 1.08 2.08 -4.49
N GLY A 128 0.14 1.37 -5.11
CA GLY A 128 -1.29 1.57 -4.83
C GLY A 128 -1.85 2.88 -5.40
N ARG A 129 -2.87 3.41 -4.75
CA ARG A 129 -3.55 4.64 -5.13
C ARG A 129 -2.77 5.87 -4.64
N LEU A 130 -2.17 6.61 -5.55
CA LEU A 130 -1.32 7.78 -5.20
C LEU A 130 -2.08 8.86 -4.40
N GLY A 131 -3.37 9.07 -4.70
CA GLY A 131 -4.20 10.02 -3.95
C GLY A 131 -4.30 9.75 -2.45
N ALA A 132 -4.07 8.51 -1.99
CA ALA A 132 -4.08 8.19 -0.57
C ALA A 132 -2.97 8.92 0.19
N TYR A 133 -1.80 9.04 -0.41
CA TYR A 133 -0.64 9.72 0.19
C TYR A 133 -0.82 11.23 0.23
N ALA A 134 -1.38 11.82 -0.83
CA ALA A 134 -1.75 13.23 -0.84
C ALA A 134 -2.79 13.55 0.24
N GLU A 135 -3.79 12.68 0.43
CA GLU A 135 -4.78 12.82 1.50
C GLU A 135 -4.18 12.66 2.89
N GLN A 136 -3.20 11.76 3.07
CA GLN A 136 -2.48 11.59 4.33
C GLN A 136 -1.74 12.87 4.69
N ALA A 137 -0.99 13.46 3.76
CA ALA A 137 -0.31 14.73 3.94
C ALA A 137 -1.30 15.88 4.21
N ALA A 138 -2.37 15.98 3.43
CA ALA A 138 -3.36 17.06 3.58
C ALA A 138 -4.06 17.07 4.95
N LYS A 139 -4.28 15.90 5.56
CA LYS A 139 -4.87 15.80 6.93
C LYS A 139 -3.99 16.42 8.01
N THR A 140 -2.70 16.60 7.76
CA THR A 140 -1.74 17.22 8.66
C THR A 140 -1.43 18.67 8.29
N GLY A 141 -2.12 19.22 7.28
CA GLY A 141 -1.92 20.58 6.79
C GLY A 141 -0.79 20.73 5.76
N CYS A 142 -0.23 19.62 5.27
CA CYS A 142 0.75 19.59 4.18
C CYS A 142 0.07 19.55 2.80
N PHE A 143 0.73 20.02 1.75
CA PHE A 143 0.23 20.01 0.36
C PHE A 143 1.41 19.95 -0.64
#